data_b1f7b483c9ffede6f09ff8656563b0d7
#
_entry.id   b1f7b483c9ffede6f09ff8656563b0d7
#
_cell.length_a   1.000
_cell.length_b   1.000
_cell.length_c   1.000
_cell.angle_alpha   90.00
_cell.angle_beta   90.00
_cell.angle_gamma   90.00
#
_symmetry.space_group_name_H-M   'P 1'
#
loop_
_entity.id
_entity.type
_entity.pdbx_description
1 polymer ?
#
loop_
_entity_poly.entity_id
_entity_poly.type
_entity_poly.pdbx_seq_one_letter_code
_entity_poly.pdbx_strand_id
1 'polypeptide(L)'
;MSGLVFKECNSNFEKGIKALKNVVESFFDNDGCPINRSIYDLIQCSKFLILIKECCKDAQEYIPDFLDDIVDKHIDCLFSLKTPINKNPLFNGASEFEMDNYLEYLSGLDYKFNKIVNKINEIYIARGKKYLLFYDVGSPPLKKYSKNYQSGPLSFEYFIDNNKIITNCGFGNTISKKTELISRLTSAQSTLSLNDSSVVKFERNNLINDAFGTSITNSFKVFDLNVDDKKDYAILVAKHNAYENNFNYIHQRKIKINKKNSNLLGEDKLIATDKNKKIKNIYNIRFHLYPGINAVQTMGKNSILIQVEKNKSLIFTTSGDNLILEKSIFLGRNQIINNFCMTIFGTLNDSENRNITWELKRNN
;
A
#
# COMPACT_ATOMS: atom_id res chain seq x y z
N MET A 1 30.92 4.61 -10.94
CA MET A 1 31.00 5.52 -12.12
C MET A 1 32.41 6.07 -12.34
N SER A 2 33.03 6.83 -11.40
CA SER A 2 34.38 7.40 -11.65
C SER A 2 35.44 6.36 -12.00
N GLY A 3 35.40 5.16 -11.38
CA GLY A 3 36.31 4.06 -11.67
C GLY A 3 36.12 3.38 -13.03
N LEU A 4 34.97 3.58 -13.69
CA LEU A 4 34.73 3.09 -15.05
C LEU A 4 35.17 4.08 -16.14
N VAL A 5 35.21 5.38 -15.80
CA VAL A 5 35.48 6.45 -16.78
C VAL A 5 36.97 6.89 -16.75
N PHE A 6 37.55 6.91 -15.57
CA PHE A 6 38.93 7.44 -15.37
C PHE A 6 39.86 6.32 -14.92
N LYS A 7 40.88 5.99 -15.73
CA LYS A 7 41.87 4.92 -15.44
C LYS A 7 42.57 5.12 -14.08
N GLU A 8 42.83 6.35 -13.67
CA GLU A 8 43.45 6.70 -12.39
C GLU A 8 42.53 6.38 -11.19
N CYS A 9 41.26 6.16 -11.42
CA CYS A 9 40.22 5.88 -10.42
C CYS A 9 39.78 4.43 -10.37
N ASN A 10 40.48 3.48 -11.00
CA ASN A 10 40.05 2.05 -11.06
C ASN A 10 39.74 1.44 -9.69
N SER A 11 40.54 1.78 -8.66
CA SER A 11 40.29 1.31 -7.28
C SER A 11 38.92 1.76 -6.72
N ASN A 12 38.31 2.80 -7.29
CA ASN A 12 36.98 3.28 -6.87
C ASN A 12 35.88 2.34 -7.36
N PHE A 13 36.10 1.66 -8.49
CA PHE A 13 35.12 0.67 -8.99
C PHE A 13 34.97 -0.49 -8.01
N GLU A 14 36.07 -1.14 -7.63
CA GLU A 14 36.07 -2.26 -6.66
C GLU A 14 35.48 -1.85 -5.31
N LYS A 15 35.90 -0.69 -4.78
CA LYS A 15 35.33 -0.14 -3.54
C LYS A 15 33.83 0.14 -3.67
N GLY A 16 33.40 0.68 -4.81
CA GLY A 16 32.00 0.97 -5.11
C GLY A 16 31.14 -0.29 -5.19
N ILE A 17 31.60 -1.32 -5.89
CA ILE A 17 30.92 -2.62 -5.98
C ILE A 17 30.82 -3.28 -4.59
N LYS A 18 31.89 -3.27 -3.79
CA LYS A 18 31.86 -3.79 -2.41
C LYS A 18 30.86 -3.03 -1.53
N ALA A 19 30.83 -1.70 -1.61
CA ALA A 19 29.87 -0.88 -0.87
C ALA A 19 28.44 -1.16 -1.34
N LEU A 20 28.20 -1.29 -2.65
CA LEU A 20 26.91 -1.62 -3.22
C LEU A 20 26.40 -2.98 -2.72
N LYS A 21 27.29 -3.99 -2.70
CA LYS A 21 26.95 -5.32 -2.16
C LYS A 21 26.46 -5.23 -0.72
N ASN A 22 27.17 -4.50 0.14
CA ASN A 22 26.76 -4.29 1.53
C ASN A 22 25.38 -3.60 1.65
N VAL A 23 25.08 -2.63 0.77
CA VAL A 23 23.78 -1.98 0.73
C VAL A 23 22.70 -2.96 0.30
N VAL A 24 22.94 -3.74 -0.76
CA VAL A 24 21.98 -4.74 -1.24
C VAL A 24 21.68 -5.76 -0.15
N GLU A 25 22.67 -6.33 0.50
CA GLU A 25 22.51 -7.32 1.56
C GLU A 25 21.86 -6.77 2.84
N SER A 26 21.97 -5.45 3.12
CA SER A 26 21.43 -4.84 4.35
C SER A 26 20.09 -4.14 4.19
N PHE A 27 19.71 -3.78 2.97
CA PHE A 27 18.52 -2.97 2.70
C PHE A 27 17.40 -3.70 1.96
N PHE A 28 17.72 -4.82 1.31
CA PHE A 28 16.71 -5.63 0.61
C PHE A 28 16.56 -7.00 1.29
N ASP A 29 15.33 -7.51 1.24
CA ASP A 29 15.03 -8.88 1.67
C ASP A 29 15.34 -9.90 0.55
N ASN A 30 15.08 -11.17 0.83
CA ASN A 30 15.34 -12.26 -0.12
C ASN A 30 14.54 -12.17 -1.43
N ASP A 31 13.41 -11.45 -1.40
CA ASP A 31 12.56 -11.20 -2.58
C ASP A 31 12.97 -9.93 -3.34
N GLY A 32 14.03 -9.25 -2.89
CA GLY A 32 14.49 -7.99 -3.46
C GLY A 32 13.68 -6.77 -3.04
N CYS A 33 12.85 -6.88 -2.01
CA CYS A 33 12.03 -5.78 -1.54
C CYS A 33 12.76 -4.95 -0.48
N PRO A 34 12.65 -3.60 -0.50
CA PRO A 34 13.22 -2.76 0.55
C PRO A 34 12.61 -3.06 1.92
N ILE A 35 13.45 -3.24 2.94
CA ILE A 35 13.01 -3.56 4.32
C ILE A 35 12.21 -2.45 4.99
N ASN A 36 12.21 -1.23 4.43
CA ASN A 36 11.35 -0.13 4.85
C ASN A 36 9.93 -0.21 4.24
N ARG A 37 9.64 -1.20 3.40
CA ARG A 37 8.38 -1.44 2.73
C ARG A 37 7.92 -0.33 1.78
N SER A 38 8.83 0.56 1.36
CA SER A 38 8.50 1.71 0.51
C SER A 38 8.46 1.30 -0.97
N ILE A 39 7.30 1.46 -1.60
CA ILE A 39 7.14 1.30 -3.06
C ILE A 39 7.95 2.37 -3.81
N TYR A 40 8.00 3.58 -3.27
CA TYR A 40 8.82 4.65 -3.85
C TYR A 40 10.30 4.26 -3.87
N ASP A 41 10.84 3.77 -2.74
CA ASP A 41 12.25 3.40 -2.65
C ASP A 41 12.56 2.18 -3.54
N LEU A 42 11.64 1.22 -3.68
CA LEU A 42 11.80 0.12 -4.64
C LEU A 42 11.98 0.64 -6.07
N ILE A 43 11.11 1.56 -6.52
CA ILE A 43 11.19 2.16 -7.87
C ILE A 43 12.49 2.99 -8.03
N GLN A 44 12.88 3.79 -7.04
CA GLN A 44 14.10 4.60 -7.14
C GLN A 44 15.36 3.74 -7.12
N CYS A 45 15.44 2.75 -6.21
CA CYS A 45 16.58 1.85 -6.14
C CYS A 45 16.73 1.03 -7.43
N SER A 46 15.62 0.58 -8.03
CA SER A 46 15.68 -0.14 -9.31
C SER A 46 16.35 0.69 -10.40
N LYS A 47 16.06 2.00 -10.48
CA LYS A 47 16.68 2.90 -11.47
C LYS A 47 18.20 2.97 -11.29
N PHE A 48 18.67 3.09 -10.04
CA PHE A 48 20.10 3.15 -9.78
C PHE A 48 20.81 1.81 -10.01
N LEU A 49 20.21 0.68 -9.59
CA LEU A 49 20.80 -0.64 -9.79
C LEU A 49 20.89 -1.01 -11.28
N ILE A 50 19.84 -0.72 -12.04
CA ILE A 50 19.82 -0.92 -13.49
C ILE A 50 20.85 -0.02 -14.17
N LEU A 51 20.93 1.27 -13.80
CA LEU A 51 21.94 2.19 -14.33
C LEU A 51 23.36 1.68 -14.08
N ILE A 52 23.65 1.17 -12.87
CA ILE A 52 24.97 0.60 -12.55
C ILE A 52 25.24 -0.63 -13.42
N LYS A 53 24.27 -1.53 -13.58
CA LYS A 53 24.40 -2.73 -14.42
C LYS A 53 24.67 -2.37 -15.89
N GLU A 54 23.93 -1.40 -16.45
CA GLU A 54 24.14 -0.94 -17.84
C GLU A 54 25.51 -0.26 -18.00
N CYS A 55 25.95 0.54 -17.05
CA CYS A 55 27.30 1.12 -17.08
C CYS A 55 28.42 0.06 -17.03
N CYS A 56 28.22 -1.06 -16.32
CA CYS A 56 29.16 -2.17 -16.36
C CYS A 56 29.18 -2.84 -17.74
N LYS A 57 28.01 -3.03 -18.36
CA LYS A 57 27.92 -3.57 -19.74
C LYS A 57 28.64 -2.69 -20.74
N ASP A 58 28.38 -1.38 -20.73
CA ASP A 58 28.97 -0.41 -21.66
C ASP A 58 30.48 -0.33 -21.50
N ALA A 59 30.99 -0.48 -20.28
CA ALA A 59 32.41 -0.51 -19.98
C ALA A 59 33.07 -1.88 -20.22
N GLN A 60 32.30 -2.90 -20.65
CA GLN A 60 32.74 -4.30 -20.81
C GLN A 60 33.34 -4.91 -19.54
N GLU A 61 32.87 -4.44 -18.37
CA GLU A 61 33.28 -4.95 -17.07
C GLU A 61 32.38 -6.12 -16.62
N TYR A 62 32.93 -6.99 -15.77
CA TYR A 62 32.15 -8.08 -15.18
C TYR A 62 31.01 -7.58 -14.32
N ILE A 63 29.80 -8.07 -14.58
CA ILE A 63 28.61 -7.76 -13.77
C ILE A 63 28.60 -8.77 -12.60
N PRO A 64 28.71 -8.30 -11.34
CA PRO A 64 28.64 -9.21 -10.20
C PRO A 64 27.29 -9.92 -10.08
N ASP A 65 27.29 -11.20 -9.75
CA ASP A 65 26.09 -12.04 -9.65
C ASP A 65 25.00 -11.44 -8.74
N PHE A 66 25.40 -10.83 -7.59
CA PHE A 66 24.44 -10.18 -6.69
C PHE A 66 23.71 -8.99 -7.35
N LEU A 67 24.39 -8.27 -8.25
CA LEU A 67 23.78 -7.13 -8.96
C LEU A 67 22.80 -7.64 -10.02
N ASP A 68 23.17 -8.69 -10.71
CA ASP A 68 22.30 -9.33 -11.71
C ASP A 68 21.03 -9.88 -11.05
N ASP A 69 21.17 -10.64 -9.97
CA ASP A 69 20.07 -11.23 -9.20
C ASP A 69 19.11 -10.18 -8.61
N ILE A 70 19.63 -9.10 -8.02
CA ILE A 70 18.76 -8.05 -7.46
C ILE A 70 18.04 -7.27 -8.54
N VAL A 71 18.67 -7.01 -9.69
CA VAL A 71 18.04 -6.32 -10.81
C VAL A 71 16.90 -7.18 -11.38
N ASP A 72 17.10 -8.47 -11.56
CA ASP A 72 16.07 -9.37 -12.08
C ASP A 72 14.85 -9.42 -11.13
N LYS A 73 15.06 -9.51 -9.81
CA LYS A 73 13.99 -9.42 -8.81
C LYS A 73 13.24 -8.09 -8.89
N HIS A 74 13.95 -6.97 -9.07
CA HIS A 74 13.33 -5.66 -9.20
C HIS A 74 12.50 -5.55 -10.49
N ILE A 75 12.94 -6.10 -11.60
CA ILE A 75 12.18 -6.16 -12.87
C ILE A 75 10.85 -6.89 -12.67
N ASP A 76 10.86 -8.06 -12.03
CA ASP A 76 9.65 -8.82 -11.71
C ASP A 76 8.69 -8.03 -10.79
N CYS A 77 9.24 -7.35 -9.77
CA CYS A 77 8.47 -6.49 -8.88
C CYS A 77 7.83 -5.31 -9.64
N LEU A 78 8.62 -4.57 -10.44
CA LEU A 78 8.15 -3.42 -11.20
C LEU A 78 7.02 -3.79 -12.15
N PHE A 79 7.17 -4.89 -12.88
CA PHE A 79 6.14 -5.39 -13.78
C PHE A 79 4.86 -5.77 -13.02
N SER A 80 5.01 -6.37 -11.85
CA SER A 80 3.87 -6.77 -11.01
C SER A 80 3.15 -5.58 -10.35
N LEU A 81 3.81 -4.43 -10.19
CA LEU A 81 3.19 -3.20 -9.69
C LEU A 81 2.40 -2.42 -10.76
N LYS A 82 2.52 -2.79 -12.03
CA LYS A 82 1.77 -2.14 -13.10
C LYS A 82 0.26 -2.25 -12.88
N THR A 83 -0.44 -1.13 -12.99
CA THR A 83 -1.90 -1.04 -12.86
C THR A 83 -2.57 -0.68 -14.19
N PRO A 84 -3.87 -0.91 -14.35
CA PRO A 84 -4.61 -0.57 -15.57
C PRO A 84 -4.61 0.92 -15.93
N ILE A 85 -4.33 1.80 -14.95
CA ILE A 85 -4.27 3.26 -15.17
C ILE A 85 -2.83 3.76 -15.33
N ASN A 86 -1.88 2.87 -15.60
CA ASN A 86 -0.46 3.21 -15.78
C ASN A 86 0.19 3.90 -14.56
N LYS A 87 -0.23 3.56 -13.37
CA LYS A 87 0.32 4.08 -12.11
C LYS A 87 0.69 2.94 -11.18
N ASN A 88 1.58 3.22 -10.23
CA ASN A 88 1.87 2.31 -9.13
C ASN A 88 0.78 2.37 -8.04
N PRO A 89 0.67 1.36 -7.18
CA PRO A 89 -0.16 1.45 -5.97
C PRO A 89 0.45 2.41 -4.95
N LEU A 90 -0.41 2.98 -4.07
CA LEU A 90 -0.05 4.03 -3.13
C LEU A 90 0.05 3.50 -1.70
N PHE A 91 1.21 2.91 -1.38
CA PHE A 91 1.56 2.42 -0.05
C PHE A 91 2.94 2.92 0.37
N ASN A 92 3.10 3.20 1.65
CA ASN A 92 4.38 3.43 2.30
C ASN A 92 5.32 4.41 1.57
N GLY A 93 4.87 5.65 1.46
CA GLY A 93 5.65 6.74 0.88
C GLY A 93 5.49 6.89 -0.63
N ALA A 94 4.54 6.18 -1.25
CA ALA A 94 4.34 6.26 -2.69
C ALA A 94 3.46 7.44 -3.10
N SER A 95 3.91 8.16 -4.12
CA SER A 95 3.13 9.03 -5.00
C SER A 95 2.96 8.36 -6.36
N GLU A 96 2.03 8.83 -7.18
CA GLU A 96 1.81 8.29 -8.52
C GLU A 96 3.04 8.47 -9.41
N PHE A 97 3.44 7.39 -10.04
CA PHE A 97 4.54 7.32 -10.99
C PHE A 97 4.06 6.64 -12.28
N GLU A 98 4.50 7.17 -13.43
CA GLU A 98 4.17 6.61 -14.76
C GLU A 98 4.94 5.31 -14.99
N MET A 99 4.26 4.17 -14.84
CA MET A 99 4.90 2.86 -14.93
C MET A 99 5.22 2.47 -16.38
N ASP A 100 4.32 2.77 -17.34
CA ASP A 100 4.50 2.32 -18.73
C ASP A 100 5.76 2.91 -19.36
N ASN A 101 5.99 4.22 -19.23
CA ASN A 101 7.18 4.88 -19.77
C ASN A 101 8.47 4.24 -19.25
N TYR A 102 8.48 3.85 -17.96
CA TYR A 102 9.64 3.22 -17.37
C TYR A 102 9.80 1.76 -17.83
N LEU A 103 8.72 1.00 -17.93
CA LEU A 103 8.74 -0.37 -18.42
C LEU A 103 9.10 -0.43 -19.91
N GLU A 104 8.65 0.52 -20.73
CA GLU A 104 9.05 0.66 -22.13
C GLU A 104 10.55 0.95 -22.27
N TYR A 105 11.08 1.86 -21.44
CA TYR A 105 12.52 2.12 -21.38
C TYR A 105 13.31 0.85 -21.04
N LEU A 106 12.87 0.08 -20.03
CA LEU A 106 13.51 -1.18 -19.68
C LEU A 106 13.42 -2.23 -20.78
N SER A 107 12.29 -2.31 -21.49
CA SER A 107 12.15 -3.17 -22.68
C SER A 107 13.12 -2.78 -23.80
N GLY A 108 13.38 -1.47 -23.98
CA GLY A 108 14.38 -0.96 -24.91
C GLY A 108 15.83 -1.33 -24.54
N LEU A 109 16.10 -1.66 -23.28
CA LEU A 109 17.36 -2.20 -22.78
C LEU A 109 17.39 -3.75 -22.76
N ASP A 110 16.46 -4.42 -23.47
CA ASP A 110 16.32 -5.87 -23.57
C ASP A 110 15.96 -6.59 -22.25
N TYR A 111 15.46 -5.87 -21.22
CA TYR A 111 14.92 -6.50 -20.02
C TYR A 111 13.59 -7.21 -20.32
N LYS A 112 13.47 -8.47 -19.87
CA LYS A 112 12.29 -9.29 -20.09
C LYS A 112 11.43 -9.35 -18.83
N PHE A 113 10.12 -9.17 -19.00
CA PHE A 113 9.11 -9.24 -17.93
C PHE A 113 8.47 -10.63 -17.92
N ASN A 114 9.10 -11.58 -17.27
CA ASN A 114 8.74 -12.99 -17.38
C ASN A 114 7.89 -13.49 -16.21
N LYS A 115 7.97 -12.85 -15.05
CA LYS A 115 7.34 -13.35 -13.83
C LYS A 115 6.44 -12.30 -13.19
N ILE A 116 5.24 -12.73 -12.82
CA ILE A 116 4.34 -11.95 -11.97
C ILE A 116 4.47 -12.47 -10.54
N VAL A 117 4.80 -11.59 -9.62
CA VAL A 117 4.86 -11.89 -8.18
C VAL A 117 3.58 -11.42 -7.49
N ASN A 118 3.08 -12.23 -6.56
CA ASN A 118 1.82 -11.98 -5.87
C ASN A 118 2.00 -11.25 -4.53
N LYS A 119 3.23 -10.98 -4.12
CA LYS A 119 3.54 -10.25 -2.88
C LYS A 119 4.79 -9.41 -3.06
N ILE A 120 4.70 -8.11 -2.81
CA ILE A 120 5.79 -7.12 -2.91
C ILE A 120 5.71 -6.23 -1.68
N ASN A 121 6.83 -6.04 -0.94
CA ASN A 121 6.86 -5.21 0.27
C ASN A 121 5.76 -5.56 1.29
N GLU A 122 5.43 -6.84 1.44
CA GLU A 122 4.30 -7.31 2.24
C GLU A 122 2.93 -6.77 1.76
N ILE A 123 2.82 -6.36 0.50
CA ILE A 123 1.56 -6.05 -0.17
C ILE A 123 1.19 -7.26 -1.03
N TYR A 124 0.08 -7.90 -0.68
CA TYR A 124 -0.44 -9.01 -1.47
C TYR A 124 -1.21 -8.49 -2.69
N ILE A 125 -1.00 -9.13 -3.85
CA ILE A 125 -1.59 -8.72 -5.13
C ILE A 125 -2.51 -9.85 -5.61
N ALA A 126 -3.82 -9.60 -5.63
CA ALA A 126 -4.80 -10.47 -6.26
C ALA A 126 -5.20 -9.91 -7.63
N ARG A 127 -4.97 -10.69 -8.67
CA ARG A 127 -5.14 -10.26 -10.06
C ARG A 127 -6.07 -11.17 -10.83
N GLY A 128 -6.99 -10.57 -11.61
CA GLY A 128 -7.85 -11.27 -12.54
C GLY A 128 -8.08 -10.47 -13.82
N LYS A 129 -8.86 -10.99 -14.76
CA LYS A 129 -9.12 -10.33 -16.06
C LYS A 129 -9.76 -8.94 -15.93
N LYS A 130 -10.59 -8.73 -14.90
CA LYS A 130 -11.41 -7.52 -14.71
C LYS A 130 -11.23 -6.89 -13.34
N TYR A 131 -10.25 -7.33 -12.55
CA TYR A 131 -9.96 -6.76 -11.25
C TYR A 131 -8.46 -6.83 -10.93
N LEU A 132 -8.04 -5.90 -10.10
CA LEU A 132 -6.73 -5.90 -9.47
C LEU A 132 -6.90 -5.35 -8.05
N LEU A 133 -6.38 -6.08 -7.08
CA LEU A 133 -6.40 -5.69 -5.68
C LEU A 133 -4.98 -5.72 -5.12
N PHE A 134 -4.58 -4.64 -4.45
CA PHE A 134 -3.40 -4.57 -3.61
C PHE A 134 -3.84 -4.51 -2.16
N TYR A 135 -3.31 -5.38 -1.31
CA TYR A 135 -3.73 -5.53 0.09
C TYR A 135 -2.52 -5.51 1.02
N ASP A 136 -2.43 -4.54 1.92
CA ASP A 136 -1.34 -4.41 2.87
C ASP A 136 -1.48 -5.45 3.99
N VAL A 137 -0.60 -6.44 3.99
CA VAL A 137 -0.57 -7.55 4.96
C VAL A 137 0.70 -7.57 5.80
N GLY A 138 1.44 -6.46 5.84
CA GLY A 138 2.72 -6.39 6.52
C GLY A 138 2.70 -5.65 7.84
N SER A 139 3.56 -6.10 8.75
CA SER A 139 3.88 -5.38 9.98
C SER A 139 4.68 -4.11 9.67
N PRO A 140 4.66 -3.07 10.52
CA PRO A 140 5.47 -1.88 10.29
C PRO A 140 6.98 -2.23 10.30
N PRO A 141 7.77 -1.48 9.51
CA PRO A 141 9.22 -1.65 9.51
C PRO A 141 9.85 -1.24 10.85
N LEU A 142 11.10 -1.60 11.05
CA LEU A 142 11.87 -1.14 12.22
C LEU A 142 11.92 0.40 12.26
N LYS A 143 11.98 0.97 13.48
CA LYS A 143 11.99 2.44 13.70
C LYS A 143 12.91 3.19 12.76
N LYS A 144 14.16 2.74 12.57
CA LYS A 144 15.16 3.40 11.71
C LYS A 144 14.81 3.42 10.22
N TYR A 145 13.88 2.57 9.77
CA TYR A 145 13.43 2.47 8.38
C TYR A 145 12.01 2.99 8.16
N SER A 146 11.39 3.61 9.16
CA SER A 146 9.95 3.90 9.17
C SER A 146 9.58 5.32 8.71
N LYS A 147 10.52 6.12 8.22
CA LYS A 147 10.26 7.53 7.85
C LYS A 147 9.16 7.72 6.80
N ASN A 148 8.99 6.76 5.89
CA ASN A 148 7.97 6.79 4.83
C ASN A 148 6.77 5.89 5.15
N TYR A 149 6.76 5.21 6.31
CA TYR A 149 5.70 4.28 6.66
C TYR A 149 4.36 5.01 6.87
N GLN A 150 3.31 4.48 6.25
CA GLN A 150 1.94 4.93 6.38
C GLN A 150 1.14 3.90 7.19
N SER A 151 0.38 4.38 8.18
CA SER A 151 -0.28 3.56 9.21
C SER A 151 -1.54 2.86 8.67
N GLY A 152 -1.40 2.06 7.63
CA GLY A 152 -2.51 1.44 6.92
C GLY A 152 -2.55 -0.10 6.97
N PRO A 153 -2.44 -0.77 8.15
CA PRO A 153 -2.55 -2.23 8.15
C PRO A 153 -3.90 -2.65 7.61
N LEU A 154 -3.89 -3.69 6.77
CA LEU A 154 -5.06 -4.23 6.08
C LEU A 154 -5.80 -3.19 5.21
N SER A 155 -5.13 -2.08 4.84
CA SER A 155 -5.65 -1.21 3.79
C SER A 155 -5.51 -1.86 2.42
N PHE A 156 -6.35 -1.42 1.48
CA PHE A 156 -6.30 -1.97 0.13
C PHE A 156 -6.60 -0.92 -0.93
N GLU A 157 -6.11 -1.18 -2.13
CA GLU A 157 -6.51 -0.47 -3.34
C GLU A 157 -7.18 -1.43 -4.29
N TYR A 158 -8.25 -0.99 -4.95
CA TYR A 158 -9.05 -1.85 -5.80
C TYR A 158 -9.39 -1.23 -7.14
N PHE A 159 -9.22 -2.05 -8.18
CA PHE A 159 -9.50 -1.70 -9.56
C PHE A 159 -10.56 -2.64 -10.12
N ILE A 160 -11.50 -2.07 -10.87
CA ILE A 160 -12.49 -2.81 -11.66
C ILE A 160 -12.34 -2.38 -13.13
N ASP A 161 -12.16 -3.35 -14.01
CA ASP A 161 -11.79 -3.11 -15.40
C ASP A 161 -10.53 -2.22 -15.46
N ASN A 162 -10.59 -1.05 -16.08
CA ASN A 162 -9.47 -0.10 -16.18
C ASN A 162 -9.60 1.07 -15.19
N ASN A 163 -10.46 0.97 -14.17
CA ASN A 163 -10.74 2.06 -13.26
C ASN A 163 -10.26 1.74 -11.85
N LYS A 164 -9.48 2.63 -11.24
CA LYS A 164 -9.16 2.60 -9.82
C LYS A 164 -10.36 3.12 -9.05
N ILE A 165 -10.91 2.32 -8.15
CA ILE A 165 -12.13 2.67 -7.40
C ILE A 165 -11.77 3.09 -5.98
N ILE A 166 -11.10 2.18 -5.24
CA ILE A 166 -10.66 2.42 -3.86
C ILE A 166 -9.15 2.64 -3.88
N THR A 167 -8.69 3.65 -3.15
CA THR A 167 -7.30 4.06 -3.07
C THR A 167 -6.91 4.38 -1.62
N ASN A 168 -5.62 4.52 -1.36
CA ASN A 168 -5.09 5.26 -0.21
C ASN A 168 -4.86 6.72 -0.61
N CYS A 169 -4.64 7.63 0.35
CA CYS A 169 -4.52 9.05 0.03
C CYS A 169 -3.23 9.42 -0.74
N GLY A 170 -2.24 8.53 -0.83
CA GLY A 170 -0.91 8.84 -1.36
C GLY A 170 -0.01 9.51 -0.31
N PHE A 171 1.17 9.98 -0.70
CA PHE A 171 2.16 10.53 0.21
C PHE A 171 2.33 12.04 0.00
N GLY A 172 2.22 12.81 1.06
CA GLY A 172 2.16 14.27 1.02
C GLY A 172 3.46 15.02 1.32
N ASN A 173 4.62 14.34 1.29
CA ASN A 173 5.92 14.92 1.68
C ASN A 173 6.40 16.06 0.76
N THR A 174 6.07 16.01 -0.52
CA THR A 174 6.46 17.04 -1.50
C THR A 174 5.65 18.33 -1.36
N ILE A 175 4.51 18.29 -0.64
CA ILE A 175 3.61 19.43 -0.47
C ILE A 175 3.99 20.23 0.79
N SER A 176 4.05 19.56 1.95
CA SER A 176 4.45 20.16 3.23
C SER A 176 4.68 19.09 4.30
N LYS A 177 5.40 19.45 5.38
CA LYS A 177 5.54 18.57 6.58
C LYS A 177 4.17 18.20 7.19
N LYS A 178 3.19 19.09 7.14
CA LYS A 178 1.84 18.84 7.65
C LYS A 178 1.11 17.79 6.81
N THR A 179 1.14 17.92 5.49
CA THR A 179 0.52 16.94 4.59
C THR A 179 1.24 15.61 4.60
N GLU A 180 2.57 15.59 4.77
CA GLU A 180 3.32 14.37 5.02
C GLU A 180 2.78 13.63 6.24
N LEU A 181 2.68 14.30 7.40
CA LEU A 181 2.18 13.68 8.61
C LEU A 181 0.72 13.20 8.47
N ILE A 182 -0.17 14.03 7.88
CA ILE A 182 -1.57 13.67 7.64
C ILE A 182 -1.67 12.42 6.76
N SER A 183 -0.89 12.34 5.69
CA SER A 183 -0.88 11.20 4.77
C SER A 183 -0.44 9.88 5.42
N ARG A 184 0.21 9.95 6.57
CA ARG A 184 0.71 8.78 7.32
C ARG A 184 -0.25 8.27 8.39
N LEU A 185 -1.33 9.01 8.69
CA LEU A 185 -2.34 8.60 9.67
C LEU A 185 -3.19 7.44 9.14
N THR A 186 -3.73 6.62 10.05
CA THR A 186 -4.64 5.52 9.67
C THR A 186 -5.91 6.02 8.98
N SER A 187 -6.41 7.18 9.37
CA SER A 187 -7.58 7.81 8.75
C SER A 187 -7.37 8.21 7.28
N ALA A 188 -6.13 8.30 6.82
CA ALA A 188 -5.78 8.57 5.42
C ALA A 188 -5.68 7.30 4.57
N GLN A 189 -5.92 6.14 5.14
CA GLN A 189 -5.82 4.83 4.47
C GLN A 189 -7.20 4.15 4.43
N SER A 190 -7.43 3.31 3.41
CA SER A 190 -8.68 2.55 3.26
C SER A 190 -8.72 1.34 4.19
N THR A 191 -8.82 1.62 5.49
CA THR A 191 -8.81 0.62 6.58
C THR A 191 -9.65 1.06 7.78
N LEU A 192 -9.69 0.21 8.83
CA LEU A 192 -10.40 0.48 10.08
C LEU A 192 -9.54 1.29 11.05
N SER A 193 -10.13 2.27 11.72
CA SER A 193 -9.57 2.97 12.88
C SER A 193 -10.49 2.90 14.09
N LEU A 194 -9.91 2.88 15.31
CA LEU A 194 -10.63 3.00 16.58
C LEU A 194 -10.38 4.38 17.19
N ASN A 195 -11.46 5.05 17.64
CA ASN A 195 -11.44 6.39 18.25
C ASN A 195 -10.62 7.42 17.44
N ASP A 196 -10.65 7.32 16.10
CA ASP A 196 -9.84 8.11 15.16
C ASP A 196 -8.33 8.11 15.44
N SER A 197 -7.87 7.12 16.20
CA SER A 197 -6.47 6.98 16.54
C SER A 197 -5.69 6.28 15.44
N SER A 198 -4.48 6.78 15.18
CA SER A 198 -3.54 6.09 14.29
C SER A 198 -2.95 4.86 14.99
N VAL A 199 -2.78 3.75 14.25
CA VAL A 199 -2.21 2.49 14.77
C VAL A 199 -0.76 2.64 15.23
N VAL A 200 -0.03 3.60 14.69
CA VAL A 200 1.31 3.96 15.17
C VAL A 200 1.34 5.40 15.68
N LYS A 201 2.26 5.65 16.60
CA LYS A 201 2.61 6.98 17.09
C LYS A 201 3.88 7.43 16.39
N PHE A 202 3.96 8.71 16.09
CA PHE A 202 5.12 9.32 15.43
C PHE A 202 6.00 10.06 16.44
N GLU A 203 7.31 10.10 16.15
CA GLU A 203 8.29 10.85 16.93
C GLU A 203 7.89 12.34 16.97
N ARG A 204 7.95 12.96 18.16
CA ARG A 204 7.55 14.35 18.38
C ARG A 204 8.72 15.31 18.56
N ASN A 205 9.95 14.78 18.64
CA ASN A 205 11.13 15.64 18.77
C ASN A 205 11.47 16.27 17.42
N ASN A 206 11.27 17.57 17.30
CA ASN A 206 11.49 18.30 16.05
C ASN A 206 12.95 18.24 15.57
N LEU A 207 13.94 18.29 16.49
CA LEU A 207 15.36 18.20 16.12
C LEU A 207 15.69 16.85 15.47
N ILE A 208 15.15 15.75 16.03
CA ILE A 208 15.32 14.41 15.47
C ILE A 208 14.60 14.32 14.12
N ASN A 209 13.37 14.84 14.03
CA ASN A 209 12.58 14.80 12.82
C ASN A 209 13.18 15.62 11.68
N ASP A 210 13.82 16.75 11.99
CA ASP A 210 14.46 17.59 10.99
C ASP A 210 15.74 16.94 10.45
N ALA A 211 16.48 16.20 11.29
CA ALA A 211 17.73 15.55 10.89
C ALA A 211 17.49 14.19 10.17
N PHE A 212 16.53 13.39 10.61
CA PHE A 212 16.39 11.98 10.19
C PHE A 212 15.03 11.63 9.59
N GLY A 213 14.08 12.57 9.52
CA GLY A 213 12.69 12.35 9.19
C GLY A 213 11.89 11.77 10.36
N THR A 214 10.57 11.86 10.28
CA THR A 214 9.66 11.44 11.35
C THR A 214 9.51 9.92 11.37
N SER A 215 10.06 9.26 12.39
CA SER A 215 9.95 7.81 12.60
C SER A 215 8.75 7.44 13.45
N ILE A 216 8.37 6.14 13.45
CA ILE A 216 7.37 5.59 14.38
C ILE A 216 8.01 5.29 15.74
N THR A 217 7.21 5.35 16.82
CA THR A 217 7.66 5.09 18.19
C THR A 217 7.10 3.82 18.82
N ASN A 218 6.11 3.20 18.19
CA ASN A 218 5.55 1.91 18.57
C ASN A 218 5.41 1.01 17.36
N SER A 219 5.19 -0.28 17.60
CA SER A 219 5.02 -1.29 16.56
C SER A 219 3.87 -2.23 16.90
N PHE A 220 3.44 -3.02 15.93
CA PHE A 220 2.44 -4.07 16.06
C PHE A 220 2.78 -5.19 15.06
N LYS A 221 2.00 -6.27 15.09
CA LYS A 221 2.16 -7.39 14.16
C LYS A 221 0.93 -7.53 13.29
N VAL A 222 1.15 -7.80 12.01
CA VAL A 222 0.16 -8.39 11.10
C VAL A 222 0.45 -9.89 11.00
N PHE A 223 -0.56 -10.71 11.08
CA PHE A 223 -0.43 -12.17 11.16
C PHE A 223 -1.66 -12.88 10.59
N ASP A 224 -1.60 -14.22 10.53
CA ASP A 224 -2.67 -15.10 10.04
C ASP A 224 -3.13 -14.75 8.61
N LEU A 225 -2.16 -14.41 7.73
CA LEU A 225 -2.47 -14.26 6.31
C LEU A 225 -2.89 -15.63 5.75
N ASN A 226 -4.13 -15.69 5.29
CA ASN A 226 -4.67 -16.85 4.58
C ASN A 226 -5.22 -16.39 3.23
N VAL A 227 -4.81 -17.09 2.17
CA VAL A 227 -5.25 -16.85 0.80
C VAL A 227 -5.85 -18.14 0.25
N ASP A 228 -7.13 -18.09 -0.10
CA ASP A 228 -7.83 -19.17 -0.80
C ASP A 228 -8.22 -18.70 -2.19
N ASP A 229 -7.45 -19.11 -3.20
CA ASP A 229 -7.64 -18.70 -4.59
C ASP A 229 -8.27 -19.83 -5.41
N LYS A 230 -9.60 -19.79 -5.56
CA LYS A 230 -10.42 -20.76 -6.31
C LYS A 230 -10.75 -20.23 -7.71
N LYS A 231 -11.36 -21.09 -8.53
CA LYS A 231 -11.79 -20.75 -9.90
C LYS A 231 -12.74 -19.55 -9.94
N ASP A 232 -13.72 -19.50 -9.03
CA ASP A 232 -14.82 -18.54 -9.07
C ASP A 232 -14.62 -17.36 -8.11
N TYR A 233 -13.74 -17.51 -7.11
CA TYR A 233 -13.48 -16.47 -6.11
C TYR A 233 -12.06 -16.52 -5.58
N ALA A 234 -11.62 -15.40 -5.03
CA ALA A 234 -10.44 -15.32 -4.18
C ALA A 234 -10.84 -14.79 -2.80
N ILE A 235 -10.35 -15.40 -1.72
CA ILE A 235 -10.55 -14.94 -0.35
C ILE A 235 -9.18 -14.64 0.26
N LEU A 236 -9.08 -13.44 0.86
CA LEU A 236 -7.89 -13.00 1.60
C LEU A 236 -8.33 -12.66 3.02
N VAL A 237 -7.63 -13.18 4.00
CA VAL A 237 -7.86 -12.90 5.41
C VAL A 237 -6.54 -12.57 6.05
N ALA A 238 -6.50 -11.52 6.87
CA ALA A 238 -5.35 -11.20 7.71
C ALA A 238 -5.81 -10.50 8.99
N LYS A 239 -4.96 -10.47 10.02
CA LYS A 239 -5.21 -9.86 11.32
C LYS A 239 -4.06 -8.95 11.72
N HIS A 240 -4.35 -7.97 12.59
CA HIS A 240 -3.32 -7.22 13.30
C HIS A 240 -3.73 -6.93 14.74
N ASN A 241 -2.73 -6.78 15.60
CA ASN A 241 -2.93 -6.50 17.03
C ASN A 241 -2.64 -5.03 17.43
N ALA A 242 -2.65 -4.12 16.49
CA ALA A 242 -2.34 -2.70 16.76
C ALA A 242 -3.28 -2.04 17.79
N TYR A 243 -4.49 -2.56 17.94
CA TYR A 243 -5.49 -2.06 18.86
C TYR A 243 -5.57 -2.83 20.18
N GLU A 244 -4.80 -3.89 20.36
CA GLU A 244 -4.87 -4.78 21.51
C GLU A 244 -4.56 -4.05 22.83
N ASN A 245 -3.42 -3.39 22.92
CA ASN A 245 -2.96 -2.76 24.15
C ASN A 245 -3.81 -1.55 24.58
N ASN A 246 -4.26 -0.72 23.62
CA ASN A 246 -4.95 0.53 23.93
C ASN A 246 -6.48 0.38 23.98
N PHE A 247 -7.01 -0.51 23.16
CA PHE A 247 -8.47 -0.63 22.95
C PHE A 247 -9.01 -2.03 23.19
N ASN A 248 -8.15 -3.01 23.51
CA ASN A 248 -8.54 -4.38 23.80
C ASN A 248 -9.15 -5.13 22.61
N TYR A 249 -8.69 -4.84 21.37
CA TYR A 249 -9.18 -5.49 20.16
C TYR A 249 -8.05 -5.91 19.21
N ILE A 250 -8.25 -7.08 18.60
CA ILE A 250 -7.56 -7.49 17.38
C ILE A 250 -8.50 -7.20 16.22
N HIS A 251 -8.00 -6.57 15.16
CA HIS A 251 -8.74 -6.37 13.92
C HIS A 251 -8.40 -7.48 12.93
N GLN A 252 -9.42 -8.11 12.37
CA GLN A 252 -9.35 -9.03 11.24
C GLN A 252 -10.11 -8.44 10.07
N ARG A 253 -9.51 -8.44 8.89
CA ARG A 253 -10.20 -8.13 7.64
C ARG A 253 -10.21 -9.35 6.73
N LYS A 254 -11.37 -9.66 6.17
CA LYS A 254 -11.58 -10.64 5.13
C LYS A 254 -12.11 -9.95 3.89
N ILE A 255 -11.49 -10.21 2.74
CA ILE A 255 -11.92 -9.71 1.44
C ILE A 255 -12.20 -10.91 0.55
N LYS A 256 -13.42 -11.02 0.02
CA LYS A 256 -13.81 -12.03 -0.97
C LYS A 256 -14.09 -11.34 -2.30
N ILE A 257 -13.39 -11.74 -3.34
CA ILE A 257 -13.53 -11.24 -4.71
C ILE A 257 -14.26 -12.30 -5.53
N ASN A 258 -15.37 -11.93 -6.14
CA ASN A 258 -16.00 -12.77 -7.17
C ASN A 258 -15.30 -12.53 -8.50
N LYS A 259 -14.64 -13.57 -9.04
CA LYS A 259 -13.80 -13.45 -10.25
C LYS A 259 -14.60 -13.21 -11.53
N LYS A 260 -15.88 -13.56 -11.56
CA LYS A 260 -16.75 -13.42 -12.73
C LYS A 260 -17.21 -11.98 -12.94
N ASN A 261 -17.65 -11.31 -11.87
CA ASN A 261 -18.23 -9.96 -11.94
C ASN A 261 -17.42 -8.90 -11.23
N SER A 262 -16.29 -9.28 -10.59
CA SER A 262 -15.41 -8.38 -9.83
C SER A 262 -16.11 -7.69 -8.64
N ASN A 263 -17.14 -8.28 -8.09
CA ASN A 263 -17.75 -7.78 -6.86
C ASN A 263 -16.85 -8.10 -5.66
N LEU A 264 -16.76 -7.14 -4.72
CA LEU A 264 -16.09 -7.34 -3.44
C LEU A 264 -17.12 -7.54 -2.33
N LEU A 265 -16.91 -8.55 -1.52
CA LEU A 265 -17.56 -8.73 -0.23
C LEU A 265 -16.48 -8.65 0.84
N GLY A 266 -16.61 -7.70 1.76
CA GLY A 266 -15.68 -7.52 2.86
C GLY A 266 -16.32 -7.77 4.22
N GLU A 267 -15.47 -8.17 5.16
CA GLU A 267 -15.84 -8.38 6.54
C GLU A 267 -14.70 -7.84 7.43
N ASP A 268 -15.01 -6.86 8.25
CA ASP A 268 -14.13 -6.36 9.29
C ASP A 268 -14.62 -6.86 10.65
N LYS A 269 -13.78 -7.64 11.33
CA LYS A 269 -14.09 -8.22 12.63
C LYS A 269 -13.18 -7.63 13.70
N LEU A 270 -13.79 -7.07 14.73
CA LEU A 270 -13.13 -6.66 15.95
C LEU A 270 -13.29 -7.77 16.98
N ILE A 271 -12.18 -8.37 17.39
CA ILE A 271 -12.10 -9.51 18.30
C ILE A 271 -11.61 -8.99 19.65
N ALA A 272 -12.45 -9.01 20.66
CA ALA A 272 -12.09 -8.60 22.01
C ALA A 272 -11.07 -9.58 22.62
N THR A 273 -9.98 -9.05 23.16
CA THR A 273 -8.91 -9.85 23.78
C THR A 273 -9.12 -10.07 25.28
N ASP A 274 -9.83 -9.16 25.95
CA ASP A 274 -10.24 -9.31 27.36
C ASP A 274 -11.73 -8.91 27.52
N LYS A 275 -12.58 -9.88 27.78
CA LYS A 275 -14.04 -9.70 27.92
C LYS A 275 -14.46 -8.99 29.22
N ASN A 276 -13.58 -8.86 30.19
CA ASN A 276 -13.87 -8.22 31.47
C ASN A 276 -13.68 -6.69 31.44
N LYS A 277 -13.00 -6.18 30.42
CA LYS A 277 -12.75 -4.75 30.24
C LYS A 277 -13.95 -4.06 29.60
N LYS A 278 -14.62 -3.19 30.32
CA LYS A 278 -15.71 -2.34 29.79
C LYS A 278 -15.11 -1.06 29.22
N ILE A 279 -14.91 -1.02 27.91
CA ILE A 279 -14.36 0.15 27.19
C ILE A 279 -15.30 0.49 26.05
N LYS A 280 -15.86 1.69 26.06
CA LYS A 280 -16.62 2.21 24.93
C LYS A 280 -15.66 2.74 23.88
N ASN A 281 -15.72 2.22 22.68
CA ASN A 281 -14.92 2.66 21.55
C ASN A 281 -15.84 3.05 20.37
N ILE A 282 -15.32 3.90 19.49
CA ILE A 282 -15.94 4.23 18.19
C ILE A 282 -15.05 3.62 17.12
N TYR A 283 -15.65 2.92 16.15
CA TYR A 283 -14.92 2.45 14.98
C TYR A 283 -15.33 3.24 13.75
N ASN A 284 -14.35 3.46 12.85
CA ASN A 284 -14.53 4.02 11.53
C ASN A 284 -13.80 3.12 10.53
N ILE A 285 -14.51 2.67 9.50
CA ILE A 285 -13.93 1.92 8.38
C ILE A 285 -14.01 2.82 7.17
N ARG A 286 -12.86 3.26 6.65
CA ARG A 286 -12.77 4.23 5.57
C ARG A 286 -12.43 3.54 4.25
N PHE A 287 -13.05 4.04 3.17
CA PHE A 287 -12.81 3.63 1.79
C PHE A 287 -12.68 4.91 0.96
N HIS A 288 -11.44 5.36 0.74
CA HIS A 288 -11.17 6.55 -0.06
C HIS A 288 -11.41 6.25 -1.53
N LEU A 289 -12.21 7.07 -2.20
CA LEU A 289 -12.44 6.95 -3.63
C LEU A 289 -11.33 7.64 -4.41
N TYR A 290 -10.97 7.06 -5.56
CA TYR A 290 -9.96 7.68 -6.43
C TYR A 290 -10.45 9.02 -6.98
N PRO A 291 -9.59 10.03 -7.17
CA PRO A 291 -9.98 11.35 -7.71
C PRO A 291 -10.69 11.24 -9.06
N GLY A 292 -11.74 12.05 -9.22
CA GLY A 292 -12.58 12.04 -10.42
C GLY A 292 -13.79 11.10 -10.36
N ILE A 293 -13.87 10.23 -9.36
CA ILE A 293 -15.06 9.40 -9.12
C ILE A 293 -16.14 10.25 -8.44
N ASN A 294 -17.34 10.26 -9.03
CA ASN A 294 -18.52 10.87 -8.42
C ASN A 294 -19.24 9.81 -7.57
N ALA A 295 -19.69 10.22 -6.39
CA ALA A 295 -20.45 9.36 -5.51
C ALA A 295 -21.60 10.12 -4.86
N VAL A 296 -22.71 9.43 -4.63
CA VAL A 296 -23.92 10.01 -4.01
C VAL A 296 -24.47 9.00 -3.01
N GLN A 297 -24.76 9.48 -1.82
CA GLN A 297 -25.45 8.66 -0.81
C GLN A 297 -26.94 8.60 -1.14
N THR A 298 -27.53 7.40 -1.07
CA THR A 298 -28.95 7.22 -1.31
C THR A 298 -29.81 7.84 -0.19
N MET A 299 -31.07 8.14 -0.48
CA MET A 299 -31.99 8.77 0.48
C MET A 299 -32.16 7.93 1.76
N GLY A 300 -32.12 6.58 1.65
CA GLY A 300 -32.18 5.65 2.79
C GLY A 300 -30.89 5.58 3.62
N LYS A 301 -29.82 6.29 3.23
CA LYS A 301 -28.50 6.36 3.90
C LYS A 301 -27.80 5.00 4.13
N ASN A 302 -28.29 3.92 3.53
CA ASN A 302 -27.76 2.56 3.68
C ASN A 302 -26.89 2.12 2.50
N SER A 303 -26.78 2.95 1.48
CA SER A 303 -25.96 2.69 0.30
C SER A 303 -25.39 3.98 -0.32
N ILE A 304 -24.31 3.82 -1.08
CA ILE A 304 -23.66 4.88 -1.85
C ILE A 304 -23.56 4.39 -3.29
N LEU A 305 -24.10 5.19 -4.21
CA LEU A 305 -23.96 5.00 -5.64
C LEU A 305 -22.66 5.66 -6.10
N ILE A 306 -21.83 4.94 -6.82
CA ILE A 306 -20.50 5.35 -7.30
C ILE A 306 -20.54 5.36 -8.82
N GLN A 307 -20.41 6.53 -9.44
CA GLN A 307 -20.36 6.69 -10.90
C GLN A 307 -18.90 6.59 -11.35
N VAL A 308 -18.57 5.49 -12.04
CA VAL A 308 -17.20 5.22 -12.52
C VAL A 308 -17.00 5.80 -13.93
N GLU A 309 -17.95 5.53 -14.82
CA GLU A 309 -18.00 6.03 -16.19
C GLU A 309 -19.44 6.40 -16.53
N LYS A 310 -19.67 7.07 -17.67
CA LYS A 310 -21.01 7.56 -18.07
C LYS A 310 -22.13 6.49 -17.95
N ASN A 311 -21.82 5.23 -18.26
CA ASN A 311 -22.76 4.13 -18.24
C ASN A 311 -22.38 2.99 -17.29
N LYS A 312 -21.43 3.23 -16.37
CA LYS A 312 -20.98 2.21 -15.40
C LYS A 312 -21.05 2.78 -14.00
N SER A 313 -21.84 2.16 -13.17
CA SER A 313 -21.94 2.51 -11.75
C SER A 313 -21.76 1.29 -10.87
N LEU A 314 -21.33 1.57 -9.65
CA LEU A 314 -21.21 0.58 -8.58
C LEU A 314 -22.10 1.03 -7.43
N ILE A 315 -22.54 0.09 -6.63
CA ILE A 315 -23.23 0.36 -5.38
C ILE A 315 -22.42 -0.21 -4.21
N PHE A 316 -22.21 0.62 -3.21
CA PHE A 316 -21.59 0.23 -1.95
C PHE A 316 -22.66 0.16 -0.87
N THR A 317 -22.68 -0.95 -0.11
CA THR A 317 -23.65 -1.22 0.96
C THR A 317 -22.96 -1.76 2.20
N THR A 318 -23.59 -1.61 3.37
CA THR A 318 -23.17 -2.23 4.63
C THR A 318 -24.35 -2.87 5.36
N SER A 319 -24.08 -3.86 6.19
CA SER A 319 -25.09 -4.59 6.95
C SER A 319 -25.37 -3.93 8.31
N GLY A 320 -26.28 -2.97 8.34
CA GLY A 320 -26.86 -2.47 9.59
C GLY A 320 -26.04 -1.43 10.36
N ASP A 321 -24.83 -1.07 9.92
CA ASP A 321 -24.02 0.00 10.50
C ASP A 321 -24.27 1.32 9.77
N ASN A 322 -23.94 2.45 10.44
CA ASN A 322 -24.09 3.75 9.82
C ASN A 322 -23.09 3.91 8.66
N LEU A 323 -23.57 4.46 7.56
CA LEU A 323 -22.79 4.75 6.36
C LEU A 323 -22.91 6.24 6.02
N ILE A 324 -21.78 6.87 5.71
CA ILE A 324 -21.75 8.27 5.29
C ILE A 324 -20.77 8.45 4.15
N LEU A 325 -21.05 9.43 3.29
CA LEU A 325 -20.16 9.91 2.23
C LEU A 325 -19.57 11.24 2.67
N GLU A 326 -18.26 11.30 2.84
CA GLU A 326 -17.52 12.46 3.33
C GLU A 326 -16.61 13.05 2.24
N LYS A 327 -16.30 14.35 2.34
CA LYS A 327 -15.20 14.95 1.59
C LYS A 327 -13.86 14.46 2.15
N SER A 328 -12.93 14.18 1.26
CA SER A 328 -11.58 13.73 1.59
C SER A 328 -10.55 14.40 0.71
N ILE A 329 -9.28 14.10 0.95
CA ILE A 329 -8.15 14.61 0.17
C ILE A 329 -7.31 13.48 -0.38
N PHE A 330 -6.76 13.70 -1.56
CA PHE A 330 -5.81 12.82 -2.21
C PHE A 330 -4.52 13.60 -2.48
N LEU A 331 -3.38 12.98 -2.15
CA LEU A 331 -2.05 13.61 -2.16
C LEU A 331 -1.08 12.93 -3.14
N GLY A 332 -1.52 11.85 -3.79
CA GLY A 332 -0.67 11.00 -4.61
C GLY A 332 -0.09 11.66 -5.88
N ARG A 333 -0.53 12.89 -6.24
CA ARG A 333 -0.04 13.65 -7.39
C ARG A 333 0.78 14.88 -7.01
N ASN A 334 1.40 14.87 -5.86
CA ASN A 334 2.19 16.00 -5.34
C ASN A 334 1.41 17.31 -5.20
N GLN A 335 0.10 17.22 -5.05
CA GLN A 335 -0.85 18.32 -4.83
C GLN A 335 -2.05 17.84 -4.03
N ILE A 336 -2.78 18.77 -3.41
CA ILE A 336 -4.02 18.45 -2.69
C ILE A 336 -5.15 18.39 -3.69
N ILE A 337 -5.76 17.21 -3.87
CA ILE A 337 -6.92 17.01 -4.74
C ILE A 337 -8.10 16.58 -3.87
N ASN A 338 -9.24 17.21 -4.06
CA ASN A 338 -10.47 16.81 -3.39
C ASN A 338 -10.99 15.48 -3.97
N ASN A 339 -11.39 14.58 -3.08
CA ASN A 339 -12.06 13.34 -3.42
C ASN A 339 -13.15 13.04 -2.38
N PHE A 340 -13.73 11.85 -2.42
CA PHE A 340 -14.70 11.36 -1.45
C PHE A 340 -14.16 10.18 -0.67
N CYS A 341 -14.68 10.00 0.54
CA CYS A 341 -14.47 8.82 1.38
C CYS A 341 -15.83 8.26 1.79
N MET A 342 -16.03 6.97 1.60
CA MET A 342 -17.14 6.23 2.17
C MET A 342 -16.72 5.73 3.55
N THR A 343 -17.47 6.07 4.58
CA THR A 343 -17.12 5.72 5.96
C THR A 343 -18.28 4.93 6.60
N ILE A 344 -17.97 3.71 7.04
CA ILE A 344 -18.84 2.93 7.92
C ILE A 344 -18.41 3.23 9.35
N PHE A 345 -19.35 3.58 10.23
CA PHE A 345 -19.03 3.91 11.61
C PHE A 345 -20.06 3.39 12.59
N GLY A 346 -19.61 3.19 13.82
CA GLY A 346 -20.45 2.74 14.90
C GLY A 346 -19.74 2.74 16.25
N THR A 347 -20.46 2.28 17.26
CA THR A 347 -19.95 2.17 18.63
C THR A 347 -19.76 0.71 19.02
N LEU A 348 -18.70 0.46 19.77
CA LEU A 348 -18.45 -0.79 20.47
C LEU A 348 -18.79 -0.57 21.93
N ASN A 349 -19.75 -1.31 22.42
CA ASN A 349 -20.09 -1.32 23.85
C ASN A 349 -19.55 -2.63 24.43
N ASP A 350 -18.89 -2.53 25.57
CA ASP A 350 -18.42 -3.69 26.33
C ASP A 350 -17.65 -4.72 25.48
N SER A 351 -16.48 -4.99 25.67
CA SER A 351 -15.56 -5.99 25.10
C SER A 351 -16.18 -7.19 24.35
N GLU A 352 -17.17 -6.93 23.49
CA GLU A 352 -17.81 -7.92 22.63
C GLU A 352 -17.16 -7.96 21.24
N ASN A 353 -17.18 -9.12 20.62
CA ASN A 353 -16.81 -9.25 19.22
C ASN A 353 -17.80 -8.50 18.34
N ARG A 354 -17.32 -7.68 17.42
CA ARG A 354 -18.13 -6.99 16.41
C ARG A 354 -17.77 -7.46 15.02
N ASN A 355 -18.76 -7.80 14.23
CA ASN A 355 -18.60 -8.15 12.83
C ASN A 355 -19.34 -7.14 11.95
N ILE A 356 -18.63 -6.50 11.04
CA ILE A 356 -19.12 -5.48 10.12
C ILE A 356 -18.91 -6.00 8.70
N THR A 357 -20.00 -6.17 7.94
CA THR A 357 -19.91 -6.59 6.54
C THR A 357 -20.24 -5.45 5.60
N TRP A 358 -19.59 -5.45 4.44
CA TRP A 358 -19.81 -4.48 3.38
C TRP A 358 -19.65 -5.12 2.01
N GLU A 359 -20.31 -4.55 1.03
CA GLU A 359 -20.28 -5.04 -0.34
C GLU A 359 -20.08 -3.89 -1.32
N LEU A 360 -19.23 -4.09 -2.30
CA LEU A 360 -19.09 -3.25 -3.49
C LEU A 360 -19.43 -4.09 -4.71
N LYS A 361 -20.50 -3.75 -5.40
CA LYS A 361 -20.98 -4.50 -6.57
C LYS A 361 -21.36 -3.61 -7.73
N ARG A 362 -21.38 -4.18 -8.93
CA ARG A 362 -21.92 -3.49 -10.11
C ARG A 362 -23.40 -3.20 -9.91
N ASN A 363 -23.80 -1.99 -10.29
CA ASN A 363 -25.20 -1.61 -10.36
C ASN A 363 -25.67 -1.89 -11.80
N ASN A 364 -26.42 -3.01 -11.94
CA ASN A 364 -26.96 -3.46 -13.24
C ASN A 364 -28.20 -2.67 -13.61
#